data_938de6e2c7e19b8bb177513936530a7e
#
_entry.id   938de6e2c7e19b8bb177513936530a7e
#
_cell.length_a   1.000
_cell.length_b   1.000
_cell.length_c   1.000
_cell.angle_alpha   90.00
_cell.angle_beta   90.00
_cell.angle_gamma   90.00
#
_symmetry.space_group_name_H-M   'P 1'
#
loop_
_entity.id
_entity.type
_entity.pdbx_description
1 polymer ?
#
loop_
_entity_poly.entity_id
_entity_poly.type
_entity_poly.pdbx_seq_one_letter_code
_entity_poly.pdbx_strand_id
1 'polypeptide(L)'
;MHGERMEHEPVTLRLAVIMERRVLHNKWADHAWEACALQPEGPQSPAAPVVFADSGAATQWLFPPLDFTLYTDEADNYLLNVTAAEPRIFVMWRQDEEAEPPVRPMQLSASYGEAARWMDSGEKVDGLPMPPDIRDWIEAFARRFQKAPEPRRQKRFARTGDGNTHYGGGGHGR
;
A
#
# COMPACT_ATOMS: atom_id res chain seq x y z
N MET A 1 -6.99 39.17 2.10
CA MET A 1 -5.99 38.14 1.87
C MET A 1 -6.68 36.80 2.03
N HIS A 2 -7.16 36.26 0.93
CA HIS A 2 -7.65 34.90 0.91
C HIS A 2 -6.45 34.00 0.62
N GLY A 3 -6.01 33.23 1.62
CA GLY A 3 -5.04 32.18 1.39
C GLY A 3 -5.67 31.12 0.50
N GLU A 4 -5.33 31.11 -0.77
CA GLU A 4 -5.61 30.00 -1.65
C GLU A 4 -4.97 28.77 -1.02
N ARG A 5 -5.80 27.89 -0.42
CA ARG A 5 -5.40 26.51 -0.24
C ARG A 5 -5.20 25.99 -1.65
N MET A 6 -3.95 25.86 -2.06
CA MET A 6 -3.64 25.06 -3.22
C MET A 6 -4.10 23.65 -2.88
N GLU A 7 -5.33 23.31 -3.26
CA GLU A 7 -5.75 21.94 -3.33
C GLU A 7 -4.86 21.30 -4.39
N HIS A 8 -3.85 20.57 -3.92
CA HIS A 8 -3.01 19.80 -4.82
C HIS A 8 -3.87 18.71 -5.40
N GLU A 9 -4.13 18.80 -6.69
CA GLU A 9 -4.83 17.75 -7.42
C GLU A 9 -4.09 16.42 -7.24
N PRO A 10 -4.82 15.30 -7.02
CA PRO A 10 -4.19 14.00 -6.96
C PRO A 10 -3.42 13.72 -8.24
N VAL A 11 -2.25 13.10 -8.10
CA VAL A 11 -1.41 12.72 -9.23
C VAL A 11 -1.75 11.29 -9.63
N THR A 12 -2.05 11.09 -10.90
CA THR A 12 -2.54 9.80 -11.41
C THR A 12 -1.70 9.31 -12.58
N LEU A 13 -1.33 8.03 -12.51
CA LEU A 13 -0.84 7.22 -13.61
C LEU A 13 -1.90 6.18 -13.97
N ARG A 14 -1.85 5.69 -15.19
CA ARG A 14 -2.70 4.58 -15.62
C ARG A 14 -1.85 3.35 -15.85
N LEU A 15 -2.20 2.27 -15.15
CA LEU A 15 -1.48 0.99 -15.19
C LEU A 15 -2.43 -0.15 -15.50
N ALA A 16 -2.06 -1.00 -16.43
CA ALA A 16 -2.75 -2.23 -16.73
C ALA A 16 -2.23 -3.36 -15.84
N VAL A 17 -3.15 -4.16 -15.32
CA VAL A 17 -2.83 -5.35 -14.52
C VAL A 17 -2.84 -6.57 -15.41
N ILE A 18 -1.84 -7.44 -15.25
CA ILE A 18 -1.83 -8.77 -15.82
C ILE A 18 -2.20 -9.76 -14.71
N MET A 19 -3.30 -10.50 -14.91
CA MET A 19 -3.73 -11.58 -14.04
C MET A 19 -3.28 -12.91 -14.62
N GLU A 20 -2.89 -13.83 -13.76
CA GLU A 20 -2.47 -15.18 -14.16
C GLU A 20 -3.42 -16.20 -13.56
N ARG A 21 -3.84 -17.13 -14.41
CA ARG A 21 -4.53 -18.36 -14.03
C ARG A 21 -3.56 -19.51 -14.14
N ARG A 22 -3.35 -20.22 -13.03
CA ARG A 22 -2.58 -21.46 -13.02
C ARG A 22 -3.49 -22.66 -12.86
N VAL A 23 -3.21 -23.71 -13.64
CA VAL A 23 -3.86 -25.00 -13.45
C VAL A 23 -3.30 -25.63 -12.18
N LEU A 24 -4.22 -26.04 -11.28
CA LEU A 24 -3.87 -26.75 -10.05
C LEU A 24 -4.16 -28.25 -10.21
N HIS A 25 -3.28 -29.09 -9.67
CA HIS A 25 -3.44 -30.53 -9.62
C HIS A 25 -3.84 -30.98 -8.21
N ASN A 26 -4.93 -30.40 -7.67
CA ASN A 26 -5.42 -30.77 -6.35
C ASN A 26 -6.94 -31.02 -6.36
N LYS A 27 -7.45 -31.55 -5.23
CA LYS A 27 -8.86 -31.93 -5.08
C LYS A 27 -9.81 -30.76 -4.83
N TRP A 28 -9.29 -29.56 -4.54
CA TRP A 28 -10.06 -28.47 -3.94
C TRP A 28 -10.38 -27.36 -4.92
N ALA A 29 -9.53 -27.15 -5.91
CA ALA A 29 -9.73 -26.16 -6.94
C ALA A 29 -8.98 -26.54 -8.22
N ASP A 30 -9.56 -26.25 -9.39
CA ASP A 30 -8.95 -26.54 -10.69
C ASP A 30 -7.94 -25.47 -11.09
N HIS A 31 -8.12 -24.25 -10.60
CA HIS A 31 -7.31 -23.11 -10.95
C HIS A 31 -7.04 -22.19 -9.75
N ALA A 32 -5.89 -21.50 -9.78
CA ALA A 32 -5.59 -20.39 -8.90
C ALA A 32 -5.38 -19.11 -9.73
N TRP A 33 -5.86 -17.99 -9.21
CA TRP A 33 -5.71 -16.67 -9.81
C TRP A 33 -4.85 -15.78 -8.95
N GLU A 34 -3.99 -15.00 -9.58
CA GLU A 34 -3.20 -13.96 -8.90
C GLU A 34 -2.88 -12.83 -9.88
N ALA A 35 -2.68 -11.61 -9.38
CA ALA A 35 -2.05 -10.55 -10.14
C ALA A 35 -0.56 -10.87 -10.27
N CYS A 36 0.02 -10.76 -11.46
CA CYS A 36 1.41 -11.15 -11.67
C CYS A 36 2.29 -10.04 -12.21
N ALA A 37 1.74 -9.02 -12.89
CA ALA A 37 2.52 -7.92 -13.44
C ALA A 37 1.69 -6.67 -13.68
N LEU A 38 2.39 -5.55 -13.85
CA LEU A 38 1.83 -4.26 -14.22
C LEU A 38 2.47 -3.77 -15.51
N GLN A 39 1.68 -3.09 -16.33
CA GLN A 39 2.14 -2.49 -17.58
C GLN A 39 1.63 -1.05 -17.68
N PRO A 40 2.48 -0.05 -17.97
CA PRO A 40 2.01 1.31 -18.19
C PRO A 40 1.03 1.37 -19.37
N GLU A 41 0.04 2.27 -19.29
CA GLU A 41 -0.84 2.54 -20.41
C GLU A 41 -0.04 2.99 -21.63
N GLY A 42 -0.42 2.46 -22.79
CA GLY A 42 0.19 2.77 -24.06
C GLY A 42 -0.72 2.46 -25.24
N PRO A 43 -0.24 2.62 -26.49
CA PRO A 43 -1.05 2.36 -27.68
C PRO A 43 -1.61 0.93 -27.76
N GLN A 44 -0.99 -0.02 -27.06
CA GLN A 44 -1.37 -1.43 -27.04
C GLN A 44 -2.32 -1.79 -25.89
N SER A 45 -2.73 -0.80 -25.07
CA SER A 45 -3.63 -1.04 -23.96
C SER A 45 -5.00 -1.45 -24.47
N PRO A 46 -5.57 -2.59 -23.97
CA PRO A 46 -6.84 -3.10 -24.46
C PRO A 46 -8.03 -2.34 -23.87
N ALA A 47 -9.15 -2.34 -24.58
CA ALA A 47 -10.44 -1.84 -24.11
C ALA A 47 -11.22 -2.90 -23.31
N ALA A 48 -10.85 -4.17 -23.47
CA ALA A 48 -11.42 -5.32 -22.77
C ALA A 48 -10.30 -6.33 -22.48
N PRO A 49 -10.47 -7.24 -21.49
CA PRO A 49 -9.44 -8.24 -21.19
C PRO A 49 -9.06 -9.08 -22.41
N VAL A 50 -7.76 -9.26 -22.63
CA VAL A 50 -7.22 -10.09 -23.71
C VAL A 50 -6.18 -11.05 -23.17
N VAL A 51 -6.06 -12.21 -23.82
CA VAL A 51 -4.97 -13.17 -23.50
C VAL A 51 -3.64 -12.52 -23.85
N PHE A 52 -2.75 -12.48 -22.88
CA PHE A 52 -1.42 -11.89 -23.00
C PHE A 52 -0.35 -12.95 -23.28
N ALA A 53 -0.46 -14.08 -22.58
CA ALA A 53 0.42 -15.23 -22.77
C ALA A 53 -0.29 -16.50 -22.34
N ASP A 54 0.02 -17.63 -22.98
CA ASP A 54 -0.54 -18.93 -22.65
C ASP A 54 0.52 -20.01 -22.84
N SER A 55 0.87 -20.66 -21.72
CA SER A 55 1.82 -21.79 -21.71
C SER A 55 1.14 -23.15 -21.53
N GLY A 56 -0.20 -23.19 -21.49
CA GLY A 56 -0.97 -24.38 -21.16
C GLY A 56 -1.12 -24.59 -19.66
N ALA A 57 -0.05 -24.52 -18.89
CA ALA A 57 -0.07 -24.61 -17.43
C ALA A 57 -0.50 -23.28 -16.77
N ALA A 58 -0.19 -22.15 -17.40
CA ALA A 58 -0.55 -20.84 -16.96
C ALA A 58 -1.03 -19.97 -18.13
N THR A 59 -2.12 -19.24 -17.92
CA THR A 59 -2.65 -18.28 -18.88
C THR A 59 -2.63 -16.90 -18.25
N GLN A 60 -2.07 -15.92 -18.95
CA GLN A 60 -2.02 -14.54 -18.51
C GLN A 60 -3.00 -13.69 -19.33
N TRP A 61 -3.70 -12.81 -18.63
CA TRP A 61 -4.67 -11.90 -19.21
C TRP A 61 -4.27 -10.46 -18.92
N LEU A 62 -4.22 -9.63 -19.95
CA LEU A 62 -4.01 -8.20 -19.83
C LEU A 62 -5.37 -7.51 -19.73
N PHE A 63 -5.56 -6.71 -18.68
CA PHE A 63 -6.79 -5.97 -18.43
C PHE A 63 -6.68 -4.51 -18.89
N PRO A 64 -7.81 -3.83 -19.15
CA PRO A 64 -7.80 -2.40 -19.39
C PRO A 64 -7.12 -1.65 -18.24
N PRO A 65 -6.40 -0.54 -18.51
CA PRO A 65 -5.71 0.20 -17.48
C PRO A 65 -6.63 0.73 -16.37
N LEU A 66 -6.10 0.74 -15.16
CA LEU A 66 -6.71 1.33 -13.97
C LEU A 66 -5.99 2.62 -13.59
N ASP A 67 -6.71 3.51 -12.93
CA ASP A 67 -6.12 4.67 -12.30
C ASP A 67 -5.27 4.26 -11.09
N PHE A 68 -4.03 4.72 -11.07
CA PHE A 68 -3.13 4.62 -9.94
C PHE A 68 -2.87 6.02 -9.43
N THR A 69 -3.53 6.38 -8.34
CA THR A 69 -3.58 7.76 -7.84
C THR A 69 -2.82 7.88 -6.53
N LEU A 70 -2.02 8.94 -6.40
CA LEU A 70 -1.35 9.30 -5.16
C LEU A 70 -2.13 10.40 -4.43
N TYR A 71 -2.37 10.18 -3.15
CA TYR A 71 -3.08 11.10 -2.26
C TYR A 71 -2.12 11.71 -1.24
N THR A 72 -2.24 13.00 -0.99
CA THR A 72 -1.32 13.72 -0.09
C THR A 72 -1.39 13.24 1.36
N ASP A 73 -2.54 12.81 1.81
CA ASP A 73 -2.74 12.28 3.17
C ASP A 73 -2.18 10.86 3.37
N GLU A 74 -1.80 10.18 2.30
CA GLU A 74 -1.18 8.85 2.33
C GLU A 74 0.35 8.90 2.19
N ALA A 75 0.94 10.08 2.14
CA ALA A 75 2.38 10.26 1.88
C ALA A 75 3.27 9.46 2.82
N ASP A 76 2.95 9.39 4.11
CA ASP A 76 3.73 8.66 5.09
C ASP A 76 3.68 7.15 4.83
N ASN A 77 2.53 6.62 4.43
CA ASN A 77 2.39 5.21 4.03
C ASN A 77 3.18 4.90 2.75
N TYR A 78 3.17 5.81 1.79
CA TYR A 78 3.97 5.64 0.57
C TYR A 78 5.46 5.61 0.90
N LEU A 79 5.91 6.48 1.77
CA LEU A 79 7.33 6.57 2.13
C LEU A 79 7.81 5.28 2.82
N LEU A 80 7.00 4.70 3.71
CA LEU A 80 7.29 3.41 4.34
C LEU A 80 7.46 2.31 3.29
N ASN A 81 6.64 2.32 2.25
CA ASN A 81 6.71 1.33 1.18
C ASN A 81 7.95 1.51 0.30
N VAL A 82 8.17 2.72 -0.24
CA VAL A 82 9.28 2.95 -1.18
C VAL A 82 10.65 2.84 -0.53
N THR A 83 10.76 3.01 0.78
CA THR A 83 12.00 2.84 1.54
C THR A 83 12.20 1.41 2.07
N ALA A 84 11.23 0.54 1.90
CA ALA A 84 11.37 -0.87 2.25
C ALA A 84 12.36 -1.58 1.30
N ALA A 85 12.87 -2.74 1.73
CA ALA A 85 13.79 -3.54 0.92
C ALA A 85 13.15 -4.00 -0.41
N GLU A 86 11.86 -4.31 -0.38
CA GLU A 86 11.09 -4.77 -1.54
C GLU A 86 9.80 -3.96 -1.67
N PRO A 87 9.85 -2.76 -2.27
CA PRO A 87 8.65 -1.95 -2.48
C PRO A 87 7.62 -2.68 -3.35
N ARG A 88 6.33 -2.51 -3.01
CA ARG A 88 5.22 -3.18 -3.67
C ARG A 88 4.16 -2.20 -4.15
N ILE A 89 3.50 -2.54 -5.26
CA ILE A 89 2.21 -1.96 -5.65
C ILE A 89 1.15 -3.01 -5.35
N PHE A 90 0.12 -2.63 -4.61
CA PHE A 90 -0.96 -3.51 -4.21
C PHE A 90 -2.09 -3.47 -5.23
N VAL A 91 -2.53 -4.64 -5.63
CA VAL A 91 -3.65 -4.84 -6.56
C VAL A 91 -4.79 -5.49 -5.79
N MET A 92 -5.90 -4.79 -5.69
CA MET A 92 -7.13 -5.38 -5.19
C MET A 92 -7.92 -5.91 -6.37
N TRP A 93 -8.36 -7.15 -6.30
CA TRP A 93 -9.12 -7.79 -7.36
C TRP A 93 -10.26 -8.64 -6.80
N ARG A 94 -11.23 -8.94 -7.63
CA ARG A 94 -12.40 -9.73 -7.26
C ARG A 94 -12.65 -10.85 -8.24
N GLN A 95 -13.29 -11.91 -7.77
CA GLN A 95 -13.86 -12.93 -8.63
C GLN A 95 -15.19 -12.43 -9.20
N ASP A 96 -15.43 -12.71 -10.47
CA ASP A 96 -16.66 -12.39 -11.18
C ASP A 96 -16.98 -13.57 -12.12
N GLU A 97 -17.78 -14.51 -11.62
CA GLU A 97 -18.07 -15.76 -12.32
C GLU A 97 -18.84 -15.54 -13.65
N GLU A 98 -19.49 -14.40 -13.80
CA GLU A 98 -20.23 -14.05 -15.03
C GLU A 98 -19.33 -13.41 -16.10
N ALA A 99 -18.10 -13.03 -15.75
CA ALA A 99 -17.14 -12.44 -16.67
C ALA A 99 -16.19 -13.47 -17.26
N GLU A 100 -15.61 -13.15 -18.41
CA GLU A 100 -14.53 -13.92 -19.03
C GLU A 100 -13.31 -13.01 -19.27
N PRO A 101 -12.18 -13.25 -18.57
CA PRO A 101 -11.95 -14.26 -17.51
C PRO A 101 -12.74 -13.93 -16.22
N PRO A 102 -12.93 -14.91 -15.33
CA PRO A 102 -13.81 -14.75 -14.14
C PRO A 102 -13.16 -14.02 -12.98
N VAL A 103 -12.31 -13.06 -13.25
CA VAL A 103 -11.65 -12.19 -12.29
C VAL A 103 -11.60 -10.77 -12.84
N ARG A 104 -11.53 -9.81 -11.93
CA ARG A 104 -11.46 -8.40 -12.29
C ARG A 104 -10.52 -7.66 -11.35
N PRO A 105 -9.43 -7.07 -11.83
CA PRO A 105 -8.69 -6.05 -11.07
C PRO A 105 -9.57 -4.83 -10.82
N MET A 106 -9.55 -4.32 -9.60
CA MET A 106 -10.45 -3.23 -9.19
C MET A 106 -9.72 -1.94 -8.87
N GLN A 107 -8.65 -2.03 -8.06
CA GLN A 107 -7.94 -0.85 -7.56
C GLN A 107 -6.45 -1.13 -7.38
N LEU A 108 -5.67 -0.07 -7.45
CA LEU A 108 -4.23 -0.07 -7.21
C LEU A 108 -3.91 0.89 -6.07
N SER A 109 -2.93 0.54 -5.25
CA SER A 109 -2.42 1.44 -4.22
C SER A 109 -0.96 1.16 -3.89
N ALA A 110 -0.25 2.20 -3.46
CA ALA A 110 1.08 2.08 -2.86
C ALA A 110 1.04 2.22 -1.32
N SER A 111 -0.15 2.33 -0.74
CA SER A 111 -0.33 2.51 0.71
C SER A 111 -0.53 1.17 1.40
N TYR A 112 0.36 0.85 2.36
CA TYR A 112 0.16 -0.31 3.25
C TYR A 112 -1.14 -0.22 4.04
N GLY A 113 -1.51 0.98 4.49
CA GLY A 113 -2.74 1.20 5.24
C GLY A 113 -3.98 0.90 4.41
N GLU A 114 -3.99 1.32 3.15
CA GLU A 114 -5.10 1.03 2.23
C GLU A 114 -5.18 -0.46 1.92
N ALA A 115 -4.06 -1.10 1.61
CA ALA A 115 -4.02 -2.55 1.37
C ALA A 115 -4.52 -3.34 2.59
N ALA A 116 -4.13 -2.95 3.79
CA ALA A 116 -4.60 -3.58 5.02
C ALA A 116 -6.11 -3.44 5.19
N ARG A 117 -6.68 -2.27 4.90
CA ARG A 117 -8.14 -2.05 4.96
C ARG A 117 -8.88 -2.95 3.96
N TRP A 118 -8.35 -3.12 2.76
CA TRP A 118 -8.93 -4.04 1.78
C TRP A 118 -8.95 -5.48 2.28
N MET A 119 -7.81 -5.95 2.80
CA MET A 119 -7.71 -7.31 3.36
C MET A 119 -8.64 -7.51 4.55
N ASP A 120 -8.74 -6.53 5.43
CA ASP A 120 -9.66 -6.58 6.58
C ASP A 120 -11.12 -6.63 6.15
N SER A 121 -11.44 -6.06 4.99
CA SER A 121 -12.79 -6.12 4.38
C SER A 121 -13.05 -7.41 3.59
N GLY A 122 -12.10 -8.34 3.57
CA GLY A 122 -12.23 -9.61 2.86
C GLY A 122 -11.90 -9.55 1.38
N GLU A 123 -11.32 -8.45 0.89
CA GLU A 123 -10.89 -8.32 -0.50
C GLU A 123 -9.61 -9.12 -0.77
N LYS A 124 -9.45 -9.57 -2.00
CA LYS A 124 -8.22 -10.20 -2.45
C LYS A 124 -7.21 -9.12 -2.85
N VAL A 125 -6.01 -9.21 -2.29
CA VAL A 125 -4.93 -8.24 -2.51
C VAL A 125 -3.64 -8.98 -2.81
N ASP A 126 -3.00 -8.61 -3.91
CA ASP A 126 -1.66 -9.08 -4.26
C ASP A 126 -0.68 -7.90 -4.29
N GLY A 127 0.51 -8.11 -3.76
CA GLY A 127 1.60 -7.14 -3.83
C GLY A 127 2.55 -7.49 -4.97
N LEU A 128 2.71 -6.58 -5.92
CA LEU A 128 3.62 -6.74 -7.05
C LEU A 128 4.90 -5.92 -6.84
N PRO A 129 6.06 -6.38 -7.33
CA PRO A 129 7.27 -5.59 -7.28
C PRO A 129 7.06 -4.23 -7.95
N MET A 130 7.49 -3.18 -7.26
CA MET A 130 7.37 -1.82 -7.77
C MET A 130 8.47 -1.54 -8.79
N PRO A 131 8.14 -1.11 -10.03
CA PRO A 131 9.14 -0.68 -10.99
C PRO A 131 9.96 0.51 -10.47
N PRO A 132 11.29 0.58 -10.74
CA PRO A 132 12.16 1.62 -10.19
C PRO A 132 11.76 3.05 -10.55
N ASP A 133 11.27 3.28 -11.74
CA ASP A 133 10.79 4.60 -12.19
C ASP A 133 9.54 5.05 -11.44
N ILE A 134 8.62 4.13 -11.20
CA ILE A 134 7.42 4.39 -10.40
C ILE A 134 7.79 4.63 -8.93
N ARG A 135 8.74 3.85 -8.40
CA ARG A 135 9.28 4.05 -7.05
C ARG A 135 9.83 5.48 -6.88
N ASP A 136 10.66 5.92 -7.79
CA ASP A 136 11.26 7.26 -7.73
C ASP A 136 10.20 8.36 -7.80
N TRP A 137 9.18 8.18 -8.62
CA TRP A 137 8.06 9.09 -8.74
C TRP A 137 7.23 9.16 -7.46
N ILE A 138 6.92 8.01 -6.85
CA ILE A 138 6.19 7.94 -5.57
C ILE A 138 7.03 8.55 -4.45
N GLU A 139 8.33 8.26 -4.41
CA GLU A 139 9.22 8.80 -3.37
C GLU A 139 9.27 10.32 -3.42
N ALA A 140 9.41 10.91 -4.60
CA ALA A 140 9.40 12.35 -4.77
C ALA A 140 8.10 12.99 -4.26
N PHE A 141 6.97 12.39 -4.60
CA PHE A 141 5.66 12.82 -4.10
C PHE A 141 5.57 12.69 -2.57
N ALA A 142 5.94 11.53 -2.04
CA ALA A 142 5.82 11.24 -0.62
C ALA A 142 6.69 12.19 0.22
N ARG A 143 7.90 12.50 -0.22
CA ARG A 143 8.79 13.44 0.47
C ARG A 143 8.28 14.86 0.45
N ARG A 144 7.59 15.25 -0.62
CA ARG A 144 6.98 16.59 -0.71
C ARG A 144 5.83 16.78 0.26
N PHE A 145 5.04 15.73 0.51
CA PHE A 145 3.81 15.80 1.29
C PHE A 145 3.88 15.07 2.63
N GLN A 146 5.04 14.51 2.99
CA GLN A 146 5.21 13.87 4.30
C GLN A 146 4.93 14.88 5.41
N LYS A 147 4.26 14.41 6.46
CA LYS A 147 4.05 15.23 7.66
C LYS A 147 5.38 15.40 8.39
N ALA A 148 5.64 16.63 8.89
CA ALA A 148 6.76 16.82 9.79
C ALA A 148 6.63 15.87 10.99
N PRO A 149 7.73 15.22 11.43
CA PRO A 149 7.67 14.36 12.60
C PRO A 149 7.17 15.18 13.78
N GLU A 150 6.11 14.69 14.44
CA GLU A 150 5.65 15.30 15.67
C GLU A 150 6.80 15.30 16.68
N PRO A 151 7.11 16.45 17.34
CA PRO A 151 8.14 16.47 18.37
C PRO A 151 7.72 15.44 19.42
N ARG A 152 8.58 14.45 19.66
CA ARG A 152 8.39 13.49 20.73
C ARG A 152 8.16 14.31 21.99
N ARG A 153 6.97 14.26 22.58
CA ARG A 153 6.76 14.75 23.93
C ARG A 153 7.75 13.98 24.80
N GLN A 154 8.82 14.65 25.20
CA GLN A 154 9.65 14.15 26.27
C GLN A 154 8.73 13.95 27.46
N LYS A 155 8.51 12.70 27.85
CA LYS A 155 7.92 12.41 29.12
C LYS A 155 8.84 13.08 30.15
N ARG A 156 8.45 14.23 30.65
CA ARG A 156 9.08 14.75 31.84
C ARG A 156 8.78 13.73 32.91
N PHE A 157 9.77 12.88 33.19
CA PHE A 157 9.75 12.18 34.45
C PHE A 157 9.67 13.27 35.51
N ALA A 158 8.53 13.37 36.16
CA ALA A 158 8.43 14.15 37.38
C ALA A 158 9.47 13.54 38.33
N ARG A 159 10.55 14.25 38.52
CA ARG A 159 11.53 13.96 39.54
C ARG A 159 10.76 14.13 40.84
N THR A 160 10.32 13.02 41.42
CA THR A 160 9.72 13.01 42.74
C THR A 160 10.80 13.54 43.68
N GLY A 161 10.56 14.73 44.18
CA GLY A 161 11.49 15.38 45.09
C GLY A 161 11.73 14.51 46.31
N ASP A 162 12.98 14.43 46.65
CA ASP A 162 13.50 13.86 47.88
C ASP A 162 12.67 14.31 49.09
N GLY A 163 11.97 13.36 49.68
CA GLY A 163 11.50 13.53 51.03
C GLY A 163 12.69 13.42 51.98
N ASN A 164 13.22 14.58 52.36
CA ASN A 164 14.18 14.67 53.45
C ASN A 164 13.49 14.27 54.76
N THR A 165 13.61 13.01 55.16
CA THR A 165 13.26 12.59 56.50
C THR A 165 14.41 12.91 57.42
N HIS A 166 14.31 14.05 58.05
CA HIS A 166 15.15 14.41 59.16
C HIS A 166 14.72 13.58 60.40
N TYR A 167 15.46 12.52 60.69
CA TYR A 167 15.37 11.85 61.97
C TYR A 167 16.23 12.62 62.99
N GLY A 168 15.57 13.48 63.76
CA GLY A 168 16.20 14.07 64.93
C GLY A 168 16.14 13.07 66.06
N GLY A 169 17.30 12.52 66.43
CA GLY A 169 17.46 11.75 67.63
C GLY A 169 17.41 12.68 68.85
N GLY A 170 16.61 12.30 69.86
CA GLY A 170 16.65 12.89 71.18
C GLY A 170 16.75 11.76 72.18
N GLY A 171 17.91 11.55 72.70
CA GLY A 171 18.15 10.66 73.83
C GLY A 171 17.79 11.35 75.12
N HIS A 172 17.43 10.59 76.09
CA HIS A 172 17.65 10.76 77.57
C HIS A 172 17.18 9.50 78.23
N GLY A 173 17.93 8.81 78.97
CA GLY A 173 18.78 9.10 80.14
C GLY A 173 17.94 9.12 81.44
N ARG A 174 17.87 8.04 81.98
CA ARG A 174 17.90 7.58 83.40
C ARG A 174 17.16 6.32 83.60
#